data_4f76f5e351b7e431b2688515b9067257
#
_entry.id   4f76f5e351b7e431b2688515b9067257
#
_cell.length_a   1.000
_cell.length_b   1.000
_cell.length_c   1.000
_cell.angle_alpha   90.00
_cell.angle_beta   90.00
_cell.angle_gamma   90.00
#
_symmetry.space_group_name_H-M   'P 1'
#
loop_
_entity.id
_entity.type
_entity.pdbx_description
1 polymer ?
#
loop_
_entity_poly.entity_id
_entity_poly.type
_entity_poly.pdbx_seq_one_letter_code
_entity_poly.pdbx_strand_id
1 'polypeptide(L)'
;MAALTNTIPEKTIERLSEYRRTLLASHKQGITHIFSHVLAGIHGITAVQVRRDLMLIGFSSDTKKGYDVQVLIEYIKIGRAHV
;
A
#
# COMPACT_ATOMS: atom_id res chain seq x y z
N MET A 1 -15.77 19.76 -0.77
CA MET A 1 -16.53 18.64 -1.26
C MET A 1 -16.03 17.34 -0.68
N ALA A 2 -16.77 16.86 0.26
CA ALA A 2 -16.39 15.61 0.91
C ALA A 2 -16.31 14.47 -0.09
N ALA A 3 -17.14 14.49 -1.09
CA ALA A 3 -17.18 13.42 -2.08
C ALA A 3 -15.85 13.25 -2.81
N LEU A 4 -15.13 14.37 -2.99
CA LEU A 4 -13.88 14.30 -3.73
C LEU A 4 -12.78 13.59 -2.95
N THR A 5 -12.83 13.73 -1.63
CA THR A 5 -11.78 13.15 -0.80
C THR A 5 -11.91 11.65 -0.65
N ASN A 6 -13.08 11.12 -0.96
CA ASN A 6 -13.34 9.71 -0.77
C ASN A 6 -13.35 8.91 -2.05
N THR A 7 -12.96 9.58 -3.13
CA THR A 7 -13.07 8.95 -4.44
C THR A 7 -11.80 8.20 -4.77
N ILE A 8 -11.62 7.05 -4.14
CA ILE A 8 -10.53 6.17 -4.50
C ILE A 8 -11.07 5.19 -5.52
N PRO A 9 -10.43 5.08 -6.69
CA PRO A 9 -10.92 4.17 -7.73
C PRO A 9 -11.02 2.74 -7.20
N GLU A 10 -12.04 2.05 -7.64
CA GLU A 10 -12.30 0.70 -7.17
C GLU A 10 -11.11 -0.22 -7.42
N LYS A 11 -10.47 -0.07 -8.57
CA LYS A 11 -9.29 -0.90 -8.88
C LYS A 11 -8.15 -0.62 -7.93
N THR A 12 -8.03 0.62 -7.47
CA THR A 12 -7.00 0.96 -6.49
C THR A 12 -7.31 0.27 -5.15
N ILE A 13 -8.58 0.26 -4.77
CA ILE A 13 -9.00 -0.41 -3.54
C ILE A 13 -8.66 -1.90 -3.62
N GLU A 14 -8.92 -2.51 -4.77
CA GLU A 14 -8.60 -3.91 -4.96
C GLU A 14 -7.11 -4.15 -4.83
N ARG A 15 -6.29 -3.29 -5.45
CA ARG A 15 -4.85 -3.44 -5.35
C ARG A 15 -4.36 -3.24 -3.92
N LEU A 16 -4.92 -2.26 -3.20
CA LEU A 16 -4.54 -2.03 -1.82
C LEU A 16 -4.84 -3.26 -0.96
N SER A 17 -5.95 -3.92 -1.20
CA SER A 17 -6.29 -5.15 -0.49
C SER A 17 -5.26 -6.24 -0.79
N GLU A 18 -4.83 -6.34 -2.04
CA GLU A 18 -3.83 -7.32 -2.41
C GLU A 18 -2.48 -7.00 -1.78
N TYR A 19 -2.09 -5.72 -1.76
CA TYR A 19 -0.85 -5.33 -1.09
C TYR A 19 -0.90 -5.72 0.37
N ARG A 20 -2.02 -5.45 1.03
CA ARG A 20 -2.14 -5.76 2.45
C ARG A 20 -1.96 -7.25 2.70
N ARG A 21 -2.53 -8.07 1.84
CA ARG A 21 -2.39 -9.51 1.97
C ARG A 21 -0.93 -9.94 1.84
N THR A 22 -0.23 -9.39 0.85
CA THR A 22 1.20 -9.67 0.66
C THR A 22 2.01 -9.19 1.84
N LEU A 23 1.69 -8.00 2.37
CA LEU A 23 2.42 -7.45 3.50
C LEU A 23 2.19 -8.27 4.76
N LEU A 24 0.99 -8.77 4.96
CA LEU A 24 0.72 -9.65 6.11
C LEU A 24 1.54 -10.92 6.03
N ALA A 25 1.62 -11.50 4.83
CA ALA A 25 2.43 -12.69 4.64
C ALA A 25 3.92 -12.40 4.88
N SER A 26 4.38 -11.25 4.40
CA SER A 26 5.77 -10.84 4.59
C SER A 26 6.07 -10.64 6.08
N HIS A 27 5.14 -10.02 6.79
CA HIS A 27 5.29 -9.79 8.20
C HIS A 27 5.44 -11.11 8.98
N LYS A 28 4.66 -12.11 8.59
CA LYS A 28 4.74 -13.41 9.23
C LYS A 28 6.09 -14.07 9.00
N GLN A 29 6.76 -13.73 7.90
CA GLN A 29 8.07 -14.25 7.59
C GLN A 29 9.20 -13.47 8.24
N GLY A 30 8.86 -12.45 9.02
CA GLY A 30 9.86 -11.62 9.68
C GLY A 30 10.41 -10.49 8.84
N ILE A 31 9.79 -10.20 7.70
CA ILE A 31 10.22 -9.11 6.85
C ILE A 31 9.69 -7.81 7.43
N THR A 32 10.60 -6.89 7.76
CA THR A 32 10.22 -5.64 8.42
C THR A 32 10.05 -4.48 7.44
N HIS A 33 10.73 -4.53 6.30
CA HIS A 33 10.70 -3.46 5.30
C HIS A 33 10.62 -4.05 3.92
N ILE A 34 9.97 -3.34 3.01
CA ILE A 34 9.85 -3.78 1.63
C ILE A 34 9.92 -2.55 0.72
N PHE A 35 10.66 -2.67 -0.38
CA PHE A 35 10.75 -1.60 -1.36
C PHE A 35 9.56 -1.65 -2.30
N SER A 36 9.19 -0.48 -2.83
CA SER A 36 8.07 -0.39 -3.76
C SER A 36 8.27 -1.28 -4.98
N HIS A 37 9.51 -1.36 -5.48
CA HIS A 37 9.76 -2.18 -6.68
C HIS A 37 9.63 -3.68 -6.38
N VAL A 38 9.90 -4.09 -5.14
CA VAL A 38 9.72 -5.48 -4.76
C VAL A 38 8.24 -5.81 -4.69
N LEU A 39 7.47 -4.94 -4.02
CA LEU A 39 6.03 -5.13 -3.94
C LEU A 39 5.39 -5.12 -5.33
N ALA A 40 5.84 -4.20 -6.17
CA ALA A 40 5.34 -4.11 -7.54
C ALA A 40 5.62 -5.39 -8.32
N GLY A 41 6.83 -5.94 -8.17
CA GLY A 41 7.19 -7.17 -8.86
C GLY A 41 6.32 -8.34 -8.47
N ILE A 42 5.98 -8.42 -7.19
CA ILE A 42 5.11 -9.50 -6.72
C ILE A 42 3.74 -9.42 -7.38
N HIS A 43 3.25 -8.21 -7.61
CA HIS A 43 1.92 -8.01 -8.16
C HIS A 43 1.90 -7.78 -9.67
N GLY A 44 3.06 -7.83 -10.31
CA GLY A 44 3.11 -7.68 -11.77
C GLY A 44 2.78 -6.29 -12.27
N ILE A 45 3.07 -5.27 -11.47
CA ILE A 45 2.82 -3.88 -11.83
C ILE A 45 4.10 -3.07 -11.64
N THR A 46 4.01 -1.76 -11.87
CA THR A 46 5.19 -0.90 -11.75
C THR A 46 5.30 -0.31 -10.35
N ALA A 47 6.52 0.03 -9.96
CA ALA A 47 6.74 0.71 -8.68
C ALA A 47 6.03 2.05 -8.65
N VAL A 48 5.93 2.73 -9.79
CA VAL A 48 5.20 4.00 -9.88
C VAL A 48 3.74 3.79 -9.50
N GLN A 49 3.14 2.71 -9.98
CA GLN A 49 1.74 2.42 -9.65
C GLN A 49 1.57 2.17 -8.15
N VAL A 50 2.49 1.41 -7.55
CA VAL A 50 2.44 1.17 -6.10
C VAL A 50 2.49 2.50 -5.34
N ARG A 51 3.44 3.36 -5.70
CA ARG A 51 3.59 4.63 -5.01
C ARG A 51 2.36 5.51 -5.17
N ARG A 52 1.75 5.53 -6.36
CA ARG A 52 0.53 6.30 -6.59
C ARG A 52 -0.62 5.79 -5.75
N ASP A 53 -0.77 4.47 -5.69
CA ASP A 53 -1.86 3.88 -4.89
C ASP A 53 -1.71 4.28 -3.43
N LEU A 54 -0.50 4.20 -2.89
CA LEU A 54 -0.27 4.53 -1.49
C LEU A 54 -0.46 6.00 -1.21
N MET A 55 -0.10 6.86 -2.16
CA MET A 55 -0.31 8.30 -1.99
C MET A 55 -1.80 8.64 -1.90
N LEU A 56 -2.64 7.88 -2.57
CA LEU A 56 -4.08 8.12 -2.52
C LEU A 56 -4.66 7.92 -1.13
N ILE A 57 -4.03 7.10 -0.30
CA ILE A 57 -4.46 6.93 1.08
C ILE A 57 -3.61 7.75 2.04
N GLY A 58 -2.84 8.69 1.50
CA GLY A 58 -2.06 9.62 2.32
C GLY A 58 -0.75 9.06 2.82
N PHE A 59 -0.30 7.96 2.27
CA PHE A 59 0.95 7.37 2.71
C PHE A 59 2.07 7.68 1.74
N SER A 60 3.13 8.27 2.26
CA SER A 60 4.34 8.45 1.48
C SER A 60 5.53 8.21 2.39
N SER A 61 6.58 7.65 1.83
CA SER A 61 7.77 7.37 2.60
C SER A 61 8.95 7.46 1.65
N ASP A 62 9.99 8.11 2.10
CA ASP A 62 11.21 8.23 1.33
C ASP A 62 12.38 7.60 2.06
N THR A 63 12.11 6.65 2.92
CA THR A 63 13.17 5.99 3.65
C THR A 63 14.00 5.13 2.71
N LYS A 64 15.28 5.06 3.00
CA LYS A 64 16.18 4.26 2.20
C LYS A 64 15.97 2.76 2.42
N LYS A 65 15.29 2.40 3.49
CA LYS A 65 15.04 1.00 3.81
C LYS A 65 13.79 0.45 3.17
N GLY A 66 13.01 1.30 2.53
CA GLY A 66 11.74 0.92 1.98
C GLY A 66 10.61 1.18 2.97
N TYR A 67 9.44 0.68 2.64
CA TYR A 67 8.27 0.87 3.49
C TYR A 67 8.36 -0.04 4.71
N ASP A 68 8.00 0.52 5.86
CA ASP A 68 7.84 -0.29 7.06
C ASP A 68 6.58 -1.15 6.89
N VAL A 69 6.74 -2.46 6.90
CA VAL A 69 5.66 -3.39 6.59
C VAL A 69 4.51 -3.25 7.58
N GLN A 70 4.83 -3.19 8.86
CA GLN A 70 3.78 -3.11 9.88
C GLN A 70 3.01 -1.82 9.80
N VAL A 71 3.71 -0.71 9.62
CA VAL A 71 3.07 0.60 9.50
C VAL A 71 2.17 0.63 8.26
N LEU A 72 2.66 0.10 7.15
CA LEU A 72 1.90 0.12 5.91
C LEU A 72 0.64 -0.73 6.02
N ILE A 73 0.73 -1.88 6.68
CA ILE A 73 -0.46 -2.72 6.91
C ILE A 73 -1.54 -1.91 7.62
N GLU A 74 -1.16 -1.18 8.66
CA GLU A 74 -2.12 -0.39 9.41
C GLU A 74 -2.70 0.75 8.58
N TYR A 75 -1.84 1.38 7.77
CA TYR A 75 -2.31 2.47 6.91
C TYR A 75 -3.35 2.00 5.92
N ILE A 76 -3.11 0.86 5.28
CA ILE A 76 -4.05 0.33 4.29
C ILE A 76 -5.36 -0.04 4.97
N LYS A 77 -5.28 -0.63 6.16
CA LYS A 77 -6.48 -0.99 6.90
C LYS A 77 -7.33 0.23 7.18
N ILE A 78 -6.70 1.32 7.65
CA ILE A 78 -7.42 2.55 7.95
C ILE A 78 -8.01 3.15 6.69
N GLY A 79 -7.23 3.17 5.60
CA GLY A 79 -7.72 3.69 4.35
C GLY A 79 -8.95 2.97 3.85
N ARG A 80 -8.98 1.65 4.00
CA ARG A 80 -10.13 0.86 3.59
C ARG A 80 -11.34 1.15 4.46
N ALA A 81 -11.11 1.42 5.72
CA ALA A 81 -12.21 1.67 6.65
C ALA A 81 -12.96 2.94 6.31
N HIS A 82 -12.31 3.85 5.62
CA HIS A 82 -12.92 5.12 5.24
C HIS A 82 -13.61 5.06 3.89
N VAL A 83 -13.51 3.97 3.21
CA VAL A 83 -14.13 3.78 1.91
C VAL A 83 -15.42 2.98 2.04
#